data_62c444485aa91563641dacfa95c75f53
#
_entry.id   62c444485aa91563641dacfa95c75f53
#
_cell.length_a   1.000
_cell.length_b   1.000
_cell.length_c   1.000
_cell.angle_alpha   90.00
_cell.angle_beta   90.00
_cell.angle_gamma   90.00
#
_symmetry.space_group_name_H-M   'P 1'
#
loop_
_entity.id
_entity.type
_entity.pdbx_description
1 polymer ?
#
loop_
_entity_poly.entity_id
_entity_poly.type
_entity_poly.pdbx_seq_one_letter_code
_entity_poly.pdbx_strand_id
1 'polypeptide(L)'
;MKQLLKLLIPLVGVTLFHTARIIFTQEAAIAQEAGGCFMINSSNQMVDLSTLCGGKAKKASTNPKVFQAKIKRRDGGTPVIDVTFNGKQKFEMLLDTGASRTMITQEMADALGVVSVSTEKAIVASGDVIDSPVGRVASIKVGNATVNDATVFIGATPLLGQNFFGKYDVIIRRDVVEFHAQDS
;
A
#
# COMPACT_ATOMS: atom_id res chain seq x y z
N MET A 1 -3.17 -67.02 -32.76
CA MET A 1 -1.82 -67.45 -33.19
C MET A 1 -0.86 -66.58 -32.38
N LYS A 2 -0.35 -67.13 -31.25
CA LYS A 2 1.02 -67.67 -31.13
C LYS A 2 2.08 -66.65 -31.63
N GLN A 3 3.00 -66.15 -30.83
CA GLN A 3 4.10 -66.70 -30.04
C GLN A 3 4.58 -65.53 -29.10
N LEU A 4 4.80 -65.57 -27.82
CA LEU A 4 5.87 -66.21 -27.07
C LEU A 4 7.27 -65.93 -27.61
N LEU A 5 8.10 -65.15 -26.90
CA LEU A 5 9.43 -65.63 -26.52
C LEU A 5 10.26 -64.61 -25.73
N LYS A 6 10.54 -64.94 -24.47
CA LYS A 6 11.82 -64.99 -23.72
C LYS A 6 12.59 -63.65 -23.52
N LEU A 7 12.59 -63.17 -22.30
CA LEU A 7 13.55 -63.39 -21.23
C LEU A 7 15.02 -63.32 -21.61
N LEU A 8 15.71 -62.25 -21.20
CA LEU A 8 17.13 -62.26 -20.79
C LEU A 8 17.41 -61.08 -19.87
N ILE A 9 17.67 -61.34 -18.62
CA ILE A 9 18.33 -60.49 -17.64
C ILE A 9 19.82 -60.67 -17.85
N PRO A 10 20.66 -59.63 -17.73
CA PRO A 10 21.78 -59.79 -16.85
C PRO A 10 21.88 -58.70 -15.77
N LEU A 11 22.22 -59.19 -14.66
CA LEU A 11 22.71 -58.67 -13.42
C LEU A 11 23.91 -57.71 -13.60
N VAL A 12 24.09 -56.93 -12.53
CA VAL A 12 25.36 -56.37 -12.01
C VAL A 12 25.64 -54.89 -12.31
N GLY A 13 25.72 -54.17 -11.21
CA GLY A 13 26.39 -52.89 -11.15
C GLY A 13 25.84 -51.96 -10.05
N VAL A 14 25.93 -52.43 -8.79
CA VAL A 14 25.74 -51.52 -7.64
C VAL A 14 26.96 -50.61 -7.54
N THR A 15 26.87 -49.43 -8.03
CA THR A 15 27.80 -48.35 -7.67
C THR A 15 27.15 -47.42 -6.69
N LEU A 16 27.58 -47.52 -5.42
CA LEU A 16 27.29 -46.56 -4.37
C LEU A 16 27.88 -45.18 -4.76
N PHE A 17 27.10 -44.29 -5.28
CA PHE A 17 27.45 -42.88 -5.31
C PHE A 17 27.02 -42.21 -3.98
N HIS A 18 27.98 -42.00 -3.11
CA HIS A 18 27.83 -41.11 -1.99
C HIS A 18 27.76 -39.67 -2.54
N THR A 19 26.56 -39.19 -2.76
CA THR A 19 26.32 -37.76 -3.01
C THR A 19 26.42 -37.04 -1.66
N ALA A 20 27.57 -36.41 -1.44
CA ALA A 20 27.71 -35.40 -0.39
C ALA A 20 26.68 -34.28 -0.68
N ARG A 21 25.64 -34.21 0.12
CA ARG A 21 24.74 -33.06 0.14
C ARG A 21 25.48 -31.88 0.71
N ILE A 22 26.01 -31.00 -0.10
CA ILE A 22 26.43 -29.67 0.31
C ILE A 22 25.15 -28.89 0.62
N ILE A 23 24.86 -28.74 1.89
CA ILE A 23 23.80 -27.84 2.38
C ILE A 23 24.36 -26.43 2.24
N PHE A 24 24.04 -25.75 1.16
CA PHE A 24 24.18 -24.29 1.07
C PHE A 24 23.12 -23.70 1.98
N THR A 25 23.51 -23.33 3.18
CA THR A 25 22.74 -22.37 3.97
C THR A 25 22.86 -21.02 3.30
N GLN A 26 21.84 -20.65 2.55
CA GLN A 26 21.69 -19.31 2.00
C GLN A 26 21.39 -18.39 3.18
N GLU A 27 22.41 -17.76 3.74
CA GLU A 27 22.21 -16.62 4.62
C GLU A 27 21.54 -15.52 3.79
N ALA A 28 20.27 -15.27 4.09
CA ALA A 28 19.56 -14.13 3.56
C ALA A 28 20.26 -12.87 4.09
N ALA A 29 21.03 -12.21 3.24
CA ALA A 29 21.50 -10.87 3.52
C ALA A 29 20.27 -9.96 3.62
N ILE A 30 19.86 -9.64 4.84
CA ILE A 30 18.90 -8.59 5.12
C ILE A 30 19.64 -7.29 4.81
N ALA A 31 19.37 -6.70 3.64
CA ALA A 31 19.76 -5.34 3.36
C ALA A 31 18.94 -4.42 4.28
N GLN A 32 19.51 -4.13 5.43
CA GLN A 32 18.99 -3.14 6.36
C GLN A 32 19.41 -1.77 5.82
N GLU A 33 18.45 -0.99 5.35
CA GLU A 33 18.65 0.46 5.21
C GLU A 33 18.75 1.05 6.62
N ALA A 34 19.90 0.89 7.24
CA ALA A 34 20.19 1.51 8.50
C ALA A 34 20.84 2.87 8.23
N GLY A 35 20.05 3.93 8.23
CA GLY A 35 20.57 5.29 8.37
C GLY A 35 21.16 5.58 9.74
N GLY A 36 21.73 4.57 10.43
CA GLY A 36 22.32 4.66 11.75
C GLY A 36 23.81 4.29 11.72
N CYS A 37 24.62 4.99 12.50
CA CYS A 37 26.01 4.67 12.72
C CYS A 37 26.10 3.58 13.80
N PHE A 38 26.47 2.35 13.42
CA PHE A 38 26.61 1.22 14.35
C PHE A 38 27.81 0.34 13.98
N MET A 39 28.29 -0.42 14.93
CA MET A 39 29.29 -1.48 14.70
C MET A 39 28.82 -2.79 15.31
N ILE A 40 29.35 -3.89 14.79
CA ILE A 40 29.16 -5.22 15.39
C ILE A 40 30.42 -5.56 16.15
N ASN A 41 30.30 -5.83 17.44
CA ASN A 41 31.41 -6.23 18.27
C ASN A 41 31.80 -7.72 18.06
N SER A 42 32.92 -8.15 18.67
CA SER A 42 33.41 -9.52 18.58
C SER A 42 32.47 -10.59 19.16
N SER A 43 31.43 -10.16 19.89
CA SER A 43 30.36 -11.01 20.44
C SER A 43 29.11 -10.99 19.58
N ASN A 44 29.19 -10.47 18.32
CA ASN A 44 28.09 -10.33 17.36
C ASN A 44 26.93 -9.46 17.86
N GLN A 45 27.21 -8.51 18.77
CA GLN A 45 26.22 -7.54 19.26
C GLN A 45 26.35 -6.23 18.51
N MET A 46 25.22 -5.63 18.18
CA MET A 46 25.16 -4.31 17.55
C MET A 46 25.40 -3.24 18.60
N VAL A 47 26.41 -2.41 18.38
CA VAL A 47 26.75 -1.26 19.24
C VAL A 47 26.42 0.01 18.49
N ASP A 48 25.54 0.84 19.06
CA ASP A 48 25.18 2.14 18.52
C ASP A 48 26.32 3.15 18.70
N LEU A 49 26.79 3.72 17.60
CA LEU A 49 27.86 4.72 17.56
C LEU A 49 27.36 6.11 17.17
N SER A 50 26.07 6.36 17.22
CA SER A 50 25.43 7.63 16.79
C SER A 50 26.09 8.85 17.45
N THR A 51 26.54 8.73 18.70
CA THR A 51 27.23 9.79 19.44
C THR A 51 28.66 10.07 18.94
N LEU A 52 29.32 9.07 18.37
CA LEU A 52 30.68 9.18 17.84
C LEU A 52 30.73 9.67 16.41
N CYS A 53 29.68 9.44 15.64
CA CYS A 53 29.59 9.86 14.25
C CYS A 53 29.10 11.32 14.07
N GLY A 54 29.07 12.11 15.15
CA GLY A 54 28.73 13.55 15.08
C GLY A 54 27.27 13.84 14.73
N GLY A 55 26.43 12.82 14.64
CA GLY A 55 25.00 12.97 14.58
C GLY A 55 24.52 13.39 15.98
N LYS A 56 24.00 14.61 16.13
CA LYS A 56 23.05 14.84 17.21
C LYS A 56 22.04 13.71 17.06
N ALA A 57 21.95 12.82 18.07
CA ALA A 57 20.92 11.83 18.12
C ALA A 57 19.61 12.57 17.87
N LYS A 58 19.11 12.54 16.62
CA LYS A 58 17.72 12.85 16.40
C LYS A 58 17.05 11.83 17.31
N LYS A 59 16.54 12.30 18.47
CA LYS A 59 15.60 11.53 19.26
C LYS A 59 14.72 10.88 18.19
N ALA A 60 14.72 9.54 18.18
CA ALA A 60 13.82 8.81 17.29
C ALA A 60 12.47 9.46 17.52
N SER A 61 12.11 10.31 16.58
CA SER A 61 10.81 10.95 16.57
C SER A 61 9.85 9.79 16.60
N THR A 62 9.10 9.70 17.66
CA THR A 62 8.00 8.78 17.80
C THR A 62 7.31 8.69 16.46
N ASN A 63 7.57 7.62 15.70
CA ASN A 63 7.04 7.24 14.40
C ASN A 63 6.43 8.41 13.61
N PRO A 64 7.01 8.84 12.49
CA PRO A 64 6.21 9.59 11.55
C PRO A 64 4.94 8.75 11.40
N LYS A 65 3.78 9.36 11.62
CA LYS A 65 2.51 8.63 11.55
C LYS A 65 2.34 8.21 10.10
N VAL A 66 2.88 7.02 9.79
CA VAL A 66 2.73 6.40 8.48
C VAL A 66 1.45 5.59 8.53
N PHE A 67 0.50 5.97 7.70
CA PHE A 67 -0.73 5.21 7.51
C PHE A 67 -0.59 4.41 6.22
N GLN A 68 -1.13 3.20 6.21
CA GLN A 68 -1.03 2.33 5.05
C GLN A 68 -2.41 1.84 4.63
N ALA A 69 -2.58 1.71 3.31
CA ALA A 69 -3.73 1.08 2.71
C ALA A 69 -3.29 0.01 1.71
N LYS A 70 -3.81 -1.20 1.86
CA LYS A 70 -3.56 -2.28 0.89
C LYS A 70 -4.22 -1.92 -0.45
N ILE A 71 -3.48 -2.07 -1.53
CA ILE A 71 -4.03 -1.97 -2.89
C ILE A 71 -4.82 -3.25 -3.17
N LYS A 72 -6.12 -3.11 -3.41
CA LYS A 72 -7.01 -4.23 -3.74
C LYS A 72 -6.83 -4.69 -5.18
N ARG A 73 -6.75 -3.74 -6.07
CA ARG A 73 -6.52 -3.90 -7.51
C ARG A 73 -6.02 -2.59 -8.10
N ARG A 74 -5.69 -2.62 -9.38
CA ARG A 74 -5.41 -1.41 -10.16
C ARG A 74 -6.40 -1.30 -11.30
N ASP A 75 -6.83 -0.08 -11.55
CA ASP A 75 -7.69 0.26 -12.67
C ASP A 75 -6.96 1.29 -13.55
N GLY A 76 -6.65 0.91 -14.78
CA GLY A 76 -5.80 1.74 -15.65
C GLY A 76 -4.43 2.10 -15.04
N GLY A 77 -3.88 1.26 -14.13
CA GLY A 77 -2.65 1.56 -13.38
C GLY A 77 -2.89 2.29 -12.06
N THR A 78 -4.02 2.96 -11.87
CA THR A 78 -4.38 3.70 -10.65
C THR A 78 -4.74 2.73 -9.52
N PRO A 79 -4.18 2.89 -8.30
CA PRO A 79 -4.54 2.05 -7.17
C PRO A 79 -6.01 2.20 -6.76
N VAL A 80 -6.65 1.07 -6.46
CA VAL A 80 -7.96 1.01 -5.79
C VAL A 80 -7.76 0.52 -4.37
N ILE A 81 -8.26 1.29 -3.41
CA ILE A 81 -8.10 1.03 -1.97
C ILE A 81 -9.45 1.07 -1.26
N ASP A 82 -9.51 0.44 -0.09
CA ASP A 82 -10.67 0.53 0.80
C ASP A 82 -10.68 1.87 1.54
N VAL A 83 -11.79 2.58 1.45
CA VAL A 83 -12.05 3.84 2.16
C VAL A 83 -13.31 3.69 3.00
N THR A 84 -13.25 4.06 4.28
CA THR A 84 -14.39 4.00 5.21
C THR A 84 -14.98 5.38 5.38
N PHE A 85 -16.29 5.50 5.18
CA PHE A 85 -17.06 6.72 5.39
C PHE A 85 -17.88 6.63 6.67
N ASN A 86 -17.99 7.75 7.37
CA ASN A 86 -18.82 7.91 8.57
C ASN A 86 -18.55 6.82 9.64
N GLY A 87 -17.34 6.27 9.65
CA GLY A 87 -16.88 5.23 10.58
C GLY A 87 -17.51 3.84 10.39
N LYS A 88 -18.37 3.64 9.39
CA LYS A 88 -19.16 2.40 9.24
C LYS A 88 -19.09 1.80 7.84
N GLN A 89 -19.28 2.58 6.81
CA GLN A 89 -19.45 2.08 5.45
C GLN A 89 -18.15 2.13 4.68
N LYS A 90 -17.78 1.02 4.06
CA LYS A 90 -16.53 0.86 3.33
C LYS A 90 -16.83 0.72 1.84
N PHE A 91 -16.08 1.49 1.03
CA PHE A 91 -16.16 1.47 -0.42
C PHE A 91 -14.77 1.37 -1.03
N GLU A 92 -14.68 0.75 -2.20
CA GLU A 92 -13.47 0.75 -3.02
C GLU A 92 -13.41 2.06 -3.82
N MET A 93 -12.28 2.76 -3.70
CA MET A 93 -12.09 4.04 -4.36
C MET A 93 -10.76 4.09 -5.08
N LEU A 94 -10.73 4.75 -6.23
CA LEU A 94 -9.49 5.09 -6.93
C LEU A 94 -8.72 6.14 -6.12
N LEU A 95 -7.42 5.96 -5.95
CA LEU A 95 -6.55 6.99 -5.40
C LEU A 95 -6.15 7.93 -6.54
N ASP A 96 -6.80 9.07 -6.63
CA ASP A 96 -6.58 10.02 -7.72
C ASP A 96 -5.82 11.25 -7.22
N THR A 97 -4.52 11.31 -7.54
CA THR A 97 -3.64 12.42 -7.15
C THR A 97 -3.92 13.70 -7.93
N GLY A 98 -4.62 13.61 -9.06
CA GLY A 98 -5.05 14.76 -9.87
C GLY A 98 -6.37 15.39 -9.42
N ALA A 99 -7.15 14.68 -8.59
CA ALA A 99 -8.42 15.18 -8.09
C ALA A 99 -8.25 16.07 -6.86
N SER A 100 -8.70 17.31 -6.92
CA SER A 100 -8.67 18.24 -5.78
C SER A 100 -9.62 17.81 -4.65
N ARG A 101 -10.69 17.09 -4.97
CA ARG A 101 -11.74 16.68 -4.02
C ARG A 101 -12.15 15.23 -4.27
N THR A 102 -12.46 14.54 -3.18
CA THR A 102 -13.05 13.19 -3.19
C THR A 102 -14.41 13.22 -3.88
N MET A 103 -14.68 12.25 -4.74
CA MET A 103 -15.95 12.06 -5.42
C MET A 103 -16.55 10.71 -5.01
N ILE A 104 -17.83 10.71 -4.69
CA ILE A 104 -18.63 9.51 -4.41
C ILE A 104 -19.67 9.32 -5.52
N THR A 105 -20.11 8.09 -5.74
CA THR A 105 -21.21 7.86 -6.70
C THR A 105 -22.57 8.20 -6.08
N GLN A 106 -23.61 8.24 -6.91
CA GLN A 106 -24.96 8.45 -6.39
C GLN A 106 -25.39 7.32 -5.47
N GLU A 107 -25.04 6.05 -5.78
CA GLU A 107 -25.33 4.90 -4.93
C GLU A 107 -24.62 5.01 -3.56
N MET A 108 -23.39 5.53 -3.56
CA MET A 108 -22.66 5.78 -2.31
C MET A 108 -23.32 6.89 -1.52
N ALA A 109 -23.75 7.98 -2.18
CA ALA A 109 -24.45 9.09 -1.52
C ALA A 109 -25.75 8.59 -0.85
N ASP A 110 -26.54 7.80 -1.57
CA ASP A 110 -27.78 7.22 -1.05
C ASP A 110 -27.51 6.29 0.15
N ALA A 111 -26.51 5.41 0.03
CA ALA A 111 -26.13 4.51 1.12
C ALA A 111 -25.60 5.26 2.36
N LEU A 112 -24.95 6.40 2.16
CA LEU A 112 -24.40 7.24 3.24
C LEU A 112 -25.43 8.23 3.80
N GLY A 113 -26.58 8.37 3.18
CA GLY A 113 -27.57 9.40 3.50
C GLY A 113 -27.07 10.82 3.18
N VAL A 114 -26.20 10.95 2.19
CA VAL A 114 -25.64 12.23 1.77
C VAL A 114 -26.57 12.87 0.74
N VAL A 115 -27.03 14.07 1.06
CA VAL A 115 -27.80 14.91 0.15
C VAL A 115 -26.91 16.01 -0.43
N SER A 116 -27.18 16.45 -1.65
CA SER A 116 -26.51 17.61 -2.23
C SER A 116 -26.90 18.87 -1.47
N VAL A 117 -25.91 19.63 -1.03
CA VAL A 117 -26.09 20.91 -0.32
C VAL A 117 -25.79 22.12 -1.21
N SER A 118 -25.06 21.91 -2.29
CA SER A 118 -24.71 22.94 -3.28
C SER A 118 -24.29 22.28 -4.60
N THR A 119 -24.05 23.11 -5.59
CA THR A 119 -23.44 22.69 -6.87
C THR A 119 -22.21 23.56 -7.10
N GLU A 120 -21.10 22.93 -7.47
CA GLU A 120 -19.85 23.63 -7.78
C GLU A 120 -19.33 23.19 -9.15
N LYS A 121 -18.54 24.06 -9.78
CA LYS A 121 -17.87 23.72 -11.03
C LYS A 121 -16.66 22.83 -10.75
N ALA A 122 -16.57 21.72 -11.48
CA ALA A 122 -15.44 20.81 -11.47
C ALA A 122 -14.82 20.71 -12.86
N ILE A 123 -13.49 20.67 -12.93
CA ILE A 123 -12.77 20.40 -14.18
C ILE A 123 -12.48 18.90 -14.18
N VAL A 124 -12.98 18.20 -15.21
CA VAL A 124 -12.72 16.77 -15.37
C VAL A 124 -11.46 16.51 -16.22
N ALA A 125 -11.00 15.26 -16.27
CA ALA A 125 -9.75 14.90 -16.94
C ALA A 125 -9.70 15.25 -18.44
N SER A 126 -10.85 15.38 -19.11
CA SER A 126 -10.95 15.88 -20.50
C SER A 126 -10.67 17.39 -20.64
N GLY A 127 -10.64 18.12 -19.53
CA GLY A 127 -10.55 19.59 -19.50
C GLY A 127 -11.92 20.28 -19.51
N ASP A 128 -13.00 19.53 -19.59
CA ASP A 128 -14.34 20.11 -19.57
C ASP A 128 -14.72 20.60 -18.18
N VAL A 129 -15.50 21.66 -18.13
CA VAL A 129 -16.07 22.19 -16.88
C VAL A 129 -17.49 21.66 -16.76
N ILE A 130 -17.74 20.93 -15.69
CA ILE A 130 -19.06 20.39 -15.37
C ILE A 130 -19.59 20.97 -14.07
N ASP A 131 -20.91 21.05 -13.94
CA ASP A 131 -21.55 21.34 -12.66
C ASP A 131 -21.68 20.03 -11.86
N SER A 132 -21.03 19.97 -10.70
CA SER A 132 -21.00 18.77 -9.85
C SER A 132 -21.73 19.05 -8.54
N PRO A 133 -22.73 18.23 -8.16
CA PRO A 133 -23.36 18.32 -6.86
C PRO A 133 -22.33 18.07 -5.74
N VAL A 134 -22.44 18.83 -4.66
CA VAL A 134 -21.57 18.74 -3.48
C VAL A 134 -22.36 18.26 -2.28
N GLY A 135 -21.87 17.23 -1.63
CA GLY A 135 -22.41 16.73 -0.36
C GLY A 135 -21.39 16.84 0.78
N ARG A 136 -21.82 16.50 2.01
CA ARG A 136 -20.95 16.44 3.20
C ARG A 136 -20.99 15.06 3.81
N VAL A 137 -19.84 14.59 4.26
CA VAL A 137 -19.69 13.35 5.02
C VAL A 137 -19.06 13.64 6.36
N ALA A 138 -19.50 12.94 7.41
CA ALA A 138 -18.97 13.16 8.76
C ALA A 138 -17.49 12.78 8.86
N SER A 139 -17.06 11.74 8.13
CA SER A 139 -15.64 11.38 8.08
C SER A 139 -15.28 10.54 6.87
N ILE A 140 -14.02 10.67 6.44
CA ILE A 140 -13.33 9.80 5.47
C ILE A 140 -12.14 9.19 6.18
N LYS A 141 -12.01 7.86 6.17
CA LYS A 141 -10.94 7.12 6.86
C LYS A 141 -10.25 6.14 5.93
N VAL A 142 -8.91 6.13 5.95
CA VAL A 142 -8.06 5.15 5.27
C VAL A 142 -7.01 4.68 6.27
N GLY A 143 -6.99 3.38 6.58
CA GLY A 143 -6.16 2.86 7.66
C GLY A 143 -6.47 3.58 8.99
N ASN A 144 -5.47 4.24 9.55
CA ASN A 144 -5.61 5.04 10.77
C ASN A 144 -5.74 6.56 10.51
N ALA A 145 -5.58 7.00 9.25
CA ALA A 145 -5.80 8.40 8.87
C ALA A 145 -7.29 8.71 8.78
N THR A 146 -7.72 9.84 9.35
CA THR A 146 -9.12 10.27 9.31
C THR A 146 -9.20 11.77 9.04
N VAL A 147 -10.06 12.13 8.10
CA VAL A 147 -10.50 13.52 7.89
C VAL A 147 -11.95 13.60 8.28
N ASN A 148 -12.26 14.52 9.17
CA ASN A 148 -13.63 14.78 9.63
C ASN A 148 -14.25 15.93 8.84
N ASP A 149 -15.58 15.93 8.75
CA ASP A 149 -16.39 17.00 8.17
C ASP A 149 -15.93 17.37 6.74
N ALA A 150 -15.84 16.37 5.89
CA ALA A 150 -15.34 16.53 4.53
C ALA A 150 -16.48 16.81 3.53
N THR A 151 -16.21 17.73 2.59
CA THR A 151 -17.05 17.90 1.41
C THR A 151 -16.62 16.94 0.32
N VAL A 152 -17.60 16.39 -0.42
CA VAL A 152 -17.39 15.46 -1.51
C VAL A 152 -18.20 15.89 -2.74
N PHE A 153 -17.69 15.63 -3.92
CA PHE A 153 -18.49 15.69 -5.14
C PHE A 153 -19.34 14.41 -5.25
N ILE A 154 -20.50 14.54 -5.87
CA ILE A 154 -21.33 13.40 -6.28
C ILE A 154 -21.24 13.29 -7.79
N GLY A 155 -20.77 12.14 -8.29
CA GLY A 155 -20.52 11.96 -9.71
C GLY A 155 -20.46 10.49 -10.13
N ALA A 156 -19.80 10.22 -11.25
CA ALA A 156 -19.85 8.90 -11.87
C ALA A 156 -18.79 7.91 -11.31
N THR A 157 -17.67 8.42 -10.80
CA THR A 157 -16.52 7.57 -10.44
C THR A 157 -16.13 7.77 -8.98
N PRO A 158 -16.04 6.70 -8.18
CA PRO A 158 -15.59 6.81 -6.80
C PRO A 158 -14.07 7.03 -6.76
N LEU A 159 -13.63 8.23 -6.37
CA LEU A 159 -12.23 8.57 -6.26
C LEU A 159 -11.91 9.33 -4.97
N LEU A 160 -10.76 9.04 -4.39
CA LEU A 160 -10.22 9.70 -3.21
C LEU A 160 -9.28 10.80 -3.68
N GLY A 161 -9.56 12.04 -3.32
CA GLY A 161 -8.85 13.23 -3.77
C GLY A 161 -8.00 13.90 -2.70
N GLN A 162 -7.37 15.02 -3.09
CA GLN A 162 -6.43 15.81 -2.29
C GLN A 162 -7.03 16.32 -0.97
N ASN A 163 -8.33 16.54 -0.89
CA ASN A 163 -8.98 16.95 0.35
C ASN A 163 -8.88 15.91 1.46
N PHE A 164 -8.53 14.65 1.13
CA PHE A 164 -8.17 13.64 2.10
C PHE A 164 -6.65 13.60 2.34
N PHE A 165 -5.86 13.38 1.27
CA PHE A 165 -4.45 13.06 1.42
C PHE A 165 -3.49 14.24 1.15
N GLY A 166 -3.97 15.44 0.84
CA GLY A 166 -3.11 16.61 0.56
C GLY A 166 -2.22 17.08 1.73
N LYS A 167 -2.41 16.50 2.94
CA LYS A 167 -1.56 16.73 4.12
C LYS A 167 -0.51 15.62 4.32
N TYR A 168 -0.40 14.71 3.39
CA TYR A 168 0.50 13.56 3.45
C TYR A 168 1.39 13.52 2.22
N ASP A 169 2.60 13.06 2.37
CA ASP A 169 3.39 12.55 1.27
C ASP A 169 2.89 11.14 0.94
N VAL A 170 2.47 10.93 -0.30
CA VAL A 170 1.87 9.67 -0.74
C VAL A 170 2.89 8.85 -1.51
N ILE A 171 3.22 7.66 -1.02
CA ILE A 171 4.12 6.72 -1.68
C ILE A 171 3.31 5.51 -2.15
N ILE A 172 3.28 5.31 -3.46
CA ILE A 172 2.57 4.19 -4.07
C ILE A 172 3.58 3.08 -4.36
N ARG A 173 3.50 1.98 -3.61
CA ARG A 173 4.30 0.78 -3.83
C ARG A 173 3.51 -0.25 -4.65
N ARG A 174 4.10 -1.44 -4.83
CA ARG A 174 3.46 -2.52 -5.59
C ARG A 174 2.08 -2.89 -5.02
N ASP A 175 1.99 -3.12 -3.71
CA ASP A 175 0.83 -3.72 -3.06
C ASP A 175 0.22 -2.84 -1.95
N VAL A 176 0.80 -1.68 -1.68
CA VAL A 176 0.40 -0.78 -0.60
C VAL A 176 0.58 0.68 -1.00
N VAL A 177 -0.30 1.52 -0.49
CA VAL A 177 -0.14 2.97 -0.49
C VAL A 177 0.22 3.40 0.94
N GLU A 178 1.25 4.21 1.08
CA GLU A 178 1.69 4.79 2.34
C GLU A 178 1.37 6.28 2.34
N PHE A 179 0.86 6.76 3.45
CA PHE A 179 0.58 8.17 3.71
C PHE A 179 1.46 8.62 4.86
N HIS A 180 2.44 9.44 4.57
CA HIS A 180 3.39 9.97 5.54
C HIS A 180 2.95 11.37 5.94
N ALA A 181 2.66 11.60 7.22
CA ALA A 181 2.30 12.93 7.69
C ALA A 181 3.45 13.89 7.45
N GLN A 182 3.16 15.02 6.82
CA GLN A 182 4.13 16.09 6.64
C GLN A 182 4.41 16.74 8.00
N ASP A 183 5.71 16.95 8.31
CA ASP A 183 6.10 17.71 9.49
C ASP A 183 5.68 19.18 9.29
N SER A 184 4.83 19.68 10.17
CA SER A 184 4.36 21.08 10.21
C SER A 184 5.39 21.97 10.92
#